data_35425590fa2e9c0d505cb05232638c85
#
_entry.id   35425590fa2e9c0d505cb05232638c85
#
_cell.length_a   1.000
_cell.length_b   1.000
_cell.length_c   1.000
_cell.angle_alpha   90.00
_cell.angle_beta   90.00
_cell.angle_gamma   90.00
#
_symmetry.space_group_name_H-M   'P 1'
#
loop_
_entity.id
_entity.type
_entity.pdbx_description
1 polymer ?
#
loop_
_entity_poly.entity_id
_entity_poly.type
_entity_poly.pdbx_seq_one_letter_code
_entity_poly.pdbx_strand_id
1 'polypeptide(L)'
;MGATYTRQSSSGVTDGAVIEASDLNNEFDQLLAAFAVSSGHTHDGTAAEGGPVTKLLGTAITIGDGTAGTDIAVTFDGETGDGVLTWMEDEDYFKFSDEVLMNSTEKLLFGDTGTYIHQSADGVLDLVSDTEIEINATTIDINGAVAMDGAITGATNITLSGELDAATGDFSGDVDVDG
;
A
#
# COMPACT_ATOMS: atom_id res chain seq x y z
N MET A 1 -22.52 5.38 -18.46
CA MET A 1 -23.78 4.67 -18.11
C MET A 1 -23.73 3.34 -18.81
N GLY A 2 -23.71 2.24 -18.06
CA GLY A 2 -23.82 0.90 -18.60
C GLY A 2 -25.23 0.58 -19.12
N ALA A 3 -25.36 -0.50 -19.87
CA ALA A 3 -26.66 -0.95 -20.33
C ALA A 3 -27.43 -1.58 -19.18
N THR A 4 -28.58 -1.00 -18.83
CA THR A 4 -29.48 -1.57 -17.83
C THR A 4 -30.36 -2.63 -18.47
N TYR A 5 -30.58 -3.74 -17.82
CA TYR A 5 -31.58 -4.70 -18.24
C TYR A 5 -32.96 -4.11 -18.01
N THR A 6 -33.69 -3.89 -19.12
CA THR A 6 -35.10 -3.52 -19.08
C THR A 6 -35.92 -4.64 -19.72
N ARG A 7 -36.82 -5.22 -18.94
CA ARG A 7 -37.71 -6.27 -19.44
C ARG A 7 -38.53 -5.74 -20.60
N GLN A 8 -38.39 -6.35 -21.80
CA GLN A 8 -38.99 -5.89 -23.04
C GLN A 8 -40.38 -6.45 -23.24
N SER A 9 -40.63 -7.67 -22.80
CA SER A 9 -41.84 -8.46 -23.11
C SER A 9 -42.77 -8.62 -21.92
N SER A 10 -42.83 -7.64 -21.02
CA SER A 10 -43.67 -7.72 -19.81
C SER A 10 -45.17 -7.88 -20.10
N SER A 11 -45.63 -7.45 -21.28
CA SER A 11 -47.02 -7.59 -21.73
C SER A 11 -47.23 -8.76 -22.67
N GLY A 12 -46.19 -9.25 -23.35
CA GLY A 12 -46.27 -10.37 -24.30
C GLY A 12 -46.15 -11.74 -23.65
N VAL A 13 -45.32 -11.85 -22.58
CA VAL A 13 -45.12 -13.11 -21.85
C VAL A 13 -46.06 -13.14 -20.62
N THR A 14 -47.33 -13.48 -20.90
CA THR A 14 -48.38 -13.62 -19.87
C THR A 14 -49.11 -14.96 -20.04
N ASP A 15 -49.75 -15.43 -18.97
CA ASP A 15 -50.48 -16.69 -18.98
C ASP A 15 -51.61 -16.64 -20.03
N GLY A 16 -51.67 -17.65 -20.91
CA GLY A 16 -52.67 -17.75 -22.01
C GLY A 16 -52.37 -16.91 -23.26
N ALA A 17 -51.29 -16.13 -23.31
CA ALA A 17 -50.87 -15.41 -24.51
C ALA A 17 -50.04 -16.31 -25.45
N VAL A 18 -50.07 -16.01 -26.74
CA VAL A 18 -49.12 -16.56 -27.72
C VAL A 18 -47.80 -15.81 -27.57
N ILE A 19 -46.73 -16.53 -27.25
CA ILE A 19 -45.38 -15.96 -27.16
C ILE A 19 -44.81 -15.94 -28.57
N GLU A 20 -44.52 -14.76 -29.09
CA GLU A 20 -43.85 -14.58 -30.37
C GLU A 20 -42.34 -14.75 -30.22
N ALA A 21 -41.63 -15.17 -31.27
CA ALA A 21 -40.18 -15.31 -31.25
C ALA A 21 -39.47 -13.98 -30.92
N SER A 22 -40.06 -12.86 -31.31
CA SER A 22 -39.56 -11.51 -30.98
C SER A 22 -39.59 -11.21 -29.50
N ASP A 23 -40.55 -11.73 -28.72
CA ASP A 23 -40.64 -11.51 -27.27
C ASP A 23 -39.43 -12.11 -26.54
N LEU A 24 -39.04 -13.33 -26.95
CA LEU A 24 -37.87 -14.00 -26.37
C LEU A 24 -36.56 -13.42 -26.89
N ASN A 25 -36.46 -13.14 -28.19
CA ASN A 25 -35.22 -12.57 -28.75
C ASN A 25 -34.92 -11.20 -28.16
N ASN A 26 -35.90 -10.32 -28.00
CA ASN A 26 -35.73 -9.01 -27.40
C ASN A 26 -35.25 -9.11 -25.94
N GLU A 27 -35.74 -10.08 -25.14
CA GLU A 27 -35.26 -10.30 -23.78
C GLU A 27 -33.80 -10.79 -23.76
N PHE A 28 -33.45 -11.73 -24.64
CA PHE A 28 -32.08 -12.24 -24.74
C PHE A 28 -31.10 -11.19 -25.24
N ASP A 29 -31.50 -10.35 -26.20
CA ASP A 29 -30.69 -9.26 -26.71
C ASP A 29 -30.40 -8.21 -25.59
N GLN A 30 -31.40 -7.88 -24.77
CA GLN A 30 -31.23 -7.00 -23.61
C GLN A 30 -30.30 -7.63 -22.54
N LEU A 31 -30.46 -8.93 -22.30
CA LEU A 31 -29.59 -9.65 -21.37
C LEU A 31 -28.17 -9.68 -21.89
N LEU A 32 -27.96 -9.96 -23.16
CA LEU A 32 -26.63 -9.92 -23.80
C LEU A 32 -26.01 -8.53 -23.72
N ALA A 33 -26.78 -7.48 -23.98
CA ALA A 33 -26.33 -6.09 -23.87
C ALA A 33 -25.92 -5.72 -22.43
N ALA A 34 -26.66 -6.23 -21.43
CA ALA A 34 -26.34 -5.98 -20.01
C ALA A 34 -25.01 -6.61 -19.55
N PHE A 35 -24.52 -7.63 -20.24
CA PHE A 35 -23.23 -8.29 -19.96
C PHE A 35 -22.13 -7.97 -20.98
N ALA A 36 -22.37 -7.05 -21.92
CA ALA A 36 -21.37 -6.69 -22.92
C ALA A 36 -20.20 -5.90 -22.30
N VAL A 37 -18.97 -6.17 -22.76
CA VAL A 37 -17.73 -5.57 -22.23
C VAL A 37 -17.73 -4.04 -22.32
N SER A 38 -18.31 -3.45 -23.38
CA SER A 38 -18.24 -2.00 -23.62
C SER A 38 -19.47 -1.23 -23.16
N SER A 39 -20.60 -1.91 -22.93
CA SER A 39 -21.88 -1.28 -22.63
C SER A 39 -22.69 -2.01 -21.56
N GLY A 40 -22.11 -3.03 -20.92
CA GLY A 40 -22.73 -3.79 -19.85
C GLY A 40 -22.97 -2.98 -18.58
N HIS A 41 -23.69 -3.57 -17.61
CA HIS A 41 -23.91 -2.95 -16.31
C HIS A 41 -22.60 -2.82 -15.52
N THR A 42 -22.54 -1.81 -14.68
CA THR A 42 -21.48 -1.58 -13.69
C THR A 42 -21.98 -1.88 -12.27
N HIS A 43 -21.10 -2.00 -11.31
CA HIS A 43 -21.45 -2.15 -9.90
C HIS A 43 -21.18 -0.84 -9.15
N ASP A 44 -21.76 0.26 -9.62
CA ASP A 44 -21.57 1.61 -9.08
C ASP A 44 -22.53 1.98 -7.94
N GLY A 45 -23.38 1.04 -7.51
CA GLY A 45 -24.34 1.23 -6.43
C GLY A 45 -25.66 1.88 -6.83
N THR A 46 -25.85 2.24 -8.12
CA THR A 46 -27.15 2.72 -8.59
C THR A 46 -28.13 1.56 -8.79
N ALA A 47 -29.42 1.84 -8.66
CA ALA A 47 -30.47 0.80 -8.68
C ALA A 47 -30.54 0.00 -9.98
N ALA A 48 -30.03 0.55 -11.10
CA ALA A 48 -30.10 -0.04 -12.43
C ALA A 48 -28.79 -0.73 -12.85
N GLU A 49 -27.68 -0.43 -12.17
CA GLU A 49 -26.34 -0.91 -12.54
C GLU A 49 -25.80 -2.01 -11.61
N GLY A 50 -26.67 -2.58 -10.80
CA GLY A 50 -26.31 -3.57 -9.78
C GLY A 50 -25.87 -2.95 -8.46
N GLY A 51 -26.08 -3.68 -7.36
CA GLY A 51 -25.66 -3.24 -6.04
C GLY A 51 -24.15 -3.27 -5.86
N PRO A 52 -23.60 -2.61 -4.81
CA PRO A 52 -22.17 -2.63 -4.54
C PRO A 52 -21.67 -4.07 -4.33
N VAL A 53 -20.46 -4.34 -4.80
CA VAL A 53 -19.78 -5.62 -4.54
C VAL A 53 -19.27 -5.60 -3.12
N THR A 54 -19.98 -6.25 -2.20
CA THR A 54 -19.63 -6.27 -0.76
C THR A 54 -18.65 -7.38 -0.38
N LYS A 55 -18.43 -8.36 -1.29
CA LYS A 55 -17.53 -9.49 -1.03
C LYS A 55 -17.02 -10.09 -2.35
N LEU A 56 -15.71 -10.20 -2.45
CA LEU A 56 -15.04 -10.98 -3.49
C LEU A 56 -14.59 -12.31 -2.89
N LEU A 57 -15.06 -13.43 -3.48
CA LEU A 57 -14.76 -14.79 -3.02
C LEU A 57 -13.78 -15.43 -3.98
N GLY A 58 -12.65 -15.85 -3.48
CA GLY A 58 -11.61 -16.52 -4.25
C GLY A 58 -10.28 -16.53 -3.50
N THR A 59 -9.29 -17.20 -4.04
CA THR A 59 -7.93 -17.25 -3.50
C THR A 59 -7.02 -16.18 -4.10
N ALA A 60 -7.45 -15.50 -5.15
CA ALA A 60 -6.72 -14.44 -5.84
C ALA A 60 -7.66 -13.44 -6.50
N ILE A 61 -7.22 -12.20 -6.61
CA ILE A 61 -7.82 -11.13 -7.40
C ILE A 61 -6.72 -10.60 -8.33
N THR A 62 -7.00 -10.56 -9.63
CA THR A 62 -6.12 -9.92 -10.61
C THR A 62 -6.68 -8.55 -10.93
N ILE A 63 -5.85 -7.51 -10.78
CA ILE A 63 -6.19 -6.12 -11.12
C ILE A 63 -5.25 -5.69 -12.23
N GLY A 64 -5.80 -5.12 -13.30
CA GLY A 64 -5.06 -4.73 -14.50
C GLY A 64 -5.21 -5.74 -15.63
N ASP A 65 -4.87 -5.31 -16.84
CA ASP A 65 -4.98 -6.07 -18.08
C ASP A 65 -3.63 -6.51 -18.69
N GLY A 66 -2.52 -6.18 -17.99
CA GLY A 66 -1.16 -6.49 -18.44
C GLY A 66 -0.65 -5.58 -19.56
N THR A 67 -1.26 -4.42 -19.77
CA THR A 67 -0.78 -3.44 -20.76
C THR A 67 0.53 -2.80 -20.25
N ALA A 68 1.61 -2.96 -21.01
CA ALA A 68 2.93 -2.42 -20.68
C ALA A 68 2.91 -0.90 -20.55
N GLY A 69 3.65 -0.37 -19.58
CA GLY A 69 3.79 1.06 -19.29
C GLY A 69 2.51 1.70 -18.74
N THR A 70 1.57 0.90 -18.25
CA THR A 70 0.33 1.42 -17.67
C THR A 70 0.28 1.12 -16.17
N ASP A 71 0.35 2.16 -15.37
CA ASP A 71 0.21 2.06 -13.92
C ASP A 71 -1.18 1.58 -13.51
N ILE A 72 -1.24 0.76 -12.47
CA ILE A 72 -2.48 0.20 -11.95
C ILE A 72 -2.79 0.83 -10.60
N ALA A 73 -3.89 1.60 -10.53
CA ALA A 73 -4.32 2.27 -9.31
C ALA A 73 -5.52 1.57 -8.67
N VAL A 74 -5.47 1.42 -7.35
CA VAL A 74 -6.60 1.07 -6.50
C VAL A 74 -6.94 2.28 -5.65
N THR A 75 -8.09 2.88 -5.91
CA THR A 75 -8.58 4.06 -5.21
C THR A 75 -9.53 3.66 -4.08
N PHE A 76 -9.29 4.19 -2.90
CA PHE A 76 -10.18 4.15 -1.76
C PHE A 76 -10.91 5.50 -1.70
N ASP A 77 -12.12 5.52 -2.26
CA ASP A 77 -12.96 6.72 -2.44
C ASP A 77 -13.50 7.20 -1.08
N GLY A 78 -12.99 8.30 -0.58
CA GLY A 78 -13.36 8.93 0.69
C GLY A 78 -14.20 10.19 0.49
N GLU A 79 -14.91 10.65 1.55
CA GLU A 79 -15.77 11.82 1.48
C GLU A 79 -14.98 13.13 1.20
N THR A 80 -13.78 13.28 1.77
CA THR A 80 -12.99 14.53 1.72
C THR A 80 -11.65 14.37 0.99
N GLY A 81 -11.20 13.16 0.76
CA GLY A 81 -9.96 12.83 0.07
C GLY A 81 -9.86 11.33 -0.15
N ASP A 82 -9.22 10.96 -1.23
CA ASP A 82 -9.06 9.58 -1.67
C ASP A 82 -7.67 9.08 -1.33
N GLY A 83 -7.58 7.85 -0.81
CA GLY A 83 -6.32 7.12 -0.70
C GLY A 83 -6.06 6.30 -1.97
N VAL A 84 -4.84 6.32 -2.51
CA VAL A 84 -4.51 5.54 -3.71
C VAL A 84 -3.28 4.67 -3.48
N LEU A 85 -3.44 3.38 -3.77
CA LEU A 85 -2.34 2.44 -3.91
C LEU A 85 -2.10 2.20 -5.40
N THR A 86 -0.93 2.60 -5.91
CA THR A 86 -0.57 2.43 -7.31
C THR A 86 0.56 1.43 -7.46
N TRP A 87 0.41 0.45 -8.33
CA TRP A 87 1.52 -0.30 -8.89
C TRP A 87 2.12 0.51 -10.04
N MET A 88 3.35 0.96 -9.87
CA MET A 88 4.13 1.67 -10.88
C MET A 88 4.76 0.62 -11.79
N GLU A 89 4.22 0.45 -13.01
CA GLU A 89 4.55 -0.68 -13.89
C GLU A 89 5.97 -0.59 -14.43
N ASP A 90 6.40 0.57 -14.86
CA ASP A 90 7.73 0.78 -15.43
C ASP A 90 8.84 0.80 -14.36
N GLU A 91 8.53 1.20 -13.12
CA GLU A 91 9.46 1.34 -12.02
C GLU A 91 9.50 0.14 -11.06
N ASP A 92 8.59 -0.82 -11.19
CA ASP A 92 8.52 -2.05 -10.40
C ASP A 92 8.36 -1.82 -8.87
N TYR A 93 7.52 -0.85 -8.43
CA TYR A 93 7.23 -0.64 -7.02
C TYR A 93 5.79 -0.20 -6.75
N PHE A 94 5.37 -0.34 -5.47
CA PHE A 94 4.12 0.22 -4.97
C PHE A 94 4.31 1.64 -4.46
N LYS A 95 3.42 2.54 -4.88
CA LYS A 95 3.33 3.93 -4.41
C LYS A 95 2.04 4.14 -3.64
N PHE A 96 2.14 4.74 -2.47
CA PHE A 96 1.02 5.20 -1.66
C PHE A 96 0.85 6.71 -1.83
N SER A 97 -0.39 7.20 -1.98
CA SER A 97 -0.67 8.65 -2.04
C SER A 97 -0.60 9.33 -0.68
N ASP A 98 -0.82 8.55 0.38
CA ASP A 98 -0.90 9.02 1.76
C ASP A 98 0.02 8.19 2.67
N GLU A 99 0.07 8.54 3.95
CA GLU A 99 0.88 7.87 4.94
C GLU A 99 0.42 6.43 5.18
N VAL A 100 1.36 5.56 5.52
CA VAL A 100 1.08 4.18 5.96
C VAL A 100 1.21 4.11 7.47
N LEU A 101 0.09 3.96 8.17
CA LEU A 101 0.07 3.76 9.62
C LEU A 101 0.17 2.26 9.95
N MET A 102 1.28 1.86 10.57
CA MET A 102 1.38 0.55 11.22
C MET A 102 0.68 0.63 12.58
N ASN A 103 -0.36 -0.17 12.79
CA ASN A 103 -1.19 -0.08 13.98
C ASN A 103 -0.50 -0.66 15.22
N SER A 104 -0.44 0.12 16.30
CA SER A 104 0.12 -0.32 17.59
C SER A 104 1.57 -0.86 17.45
N THR A 105 1.83 -2.05 17.99
CA THR A 105 3.15 -2.72 17.97
C THR A 105 3.37 -3.59 16.73
N GLU A 106 2.53 -3.46 15.70
CA GLU A 106 2.70 -4.19 14.44
C GLU A 106 4.00 -3.78 13.73
N LYS A 107 4.56 -4.69 12.96
CA LYS A 107 5.90 -4.58 12.38
C LYS A 107 5.85 -4.41 10.87
N LEU A 108 6.73 -3.57 10.34
CA LEU A 108 7.12 -3.61 8.95
C LEU A 108 8.33 -4.54 8.82
N LEU A 109 8.13 -5.74 8.28
CA LEU A 109 9.11 -6.82 8.17
C LEU A 109 9.90 -6.72 6.87
N PHE A 110 11.19 -7.06 6.91
CA PHE A 110 12.08 -7.07 5.74
C PHE A 110 12.74 -8.44 5.59
N GLY A 111 12.23 -9.25 4.68
CA GLY A 111 12.78 -10.57 4.32
C GLY A 111 12.44 -11.71 5.28
N ASP A 112 12.51 -11.46 6.59
CA ASP A 112 12.22 -12.42 7.64
C ASP A 112 11.52 -11.78 8.84
N THR A 113 11.35 -12.52 9.94
CA THR A 113 10.67 -12.04 11.15
C THR A 113 11.60 -11.37 12.16
N GLY A 114 12.92 -11.43 11.96
CA GLY A 114 13.95 -10.88 12.83
C GLY A 114 14.38 -9.47 12.43
N THR A 115 14.12 -9.06 11.18
CA THR A 115 14.48 -7.74 10.65
C THR A 115 13.24 -6.90 10.40
N TYR A 116 13.05 -5.81 11.16
CA TYR A 116 11.84 -5.02 11.11
C TYR A 116 11.98 -3.60 11.71
N ILE A 117 11.00 -2.77 11.38
CA ILE A 117 10.76 -1.47 12.02
C ILE A 117 9.42 -1.54 12.74
N HIS A 118 9.35 -1.08 13.99
CA HIS A 118 8.09 -1.01 14.73
C HIS A 118 8.11 0.02 15.85
N GLN A 119 6.96 0.25 16.46
CA GLN A 119 6.81 1.01 17.70
C GLN A 119 6.60 0.03 18.85
N SER A 120 7.60 -0.21 19.71
CA SER A 120 7.46 -1.14 20.84
C SER A 120 6.66 -0.56 22.01
N ALA A 121 6.68 0.76 22.15
CA ALA A 121 5.91 1.53 23.12
C ALA A 121 5.62 2.93 22.59
N ASP A 122 4.71 3.65 23.22
CA ASP A 122 4.38 5.03 22.81
C ASP A 122 5.65 5.92 22.82
N GLY A 123 5.90 6.57 21.68
CA GLY A 123 7.07 7.44 21.46
C GLY A 123 8.39 6.72 21.22
N VAL A 124 8.42 5.39 21.07
CA VAL A 124 9.63 4.61 20.80
C VAL A 124 9.58 4.03 19.38
N LEU A 125 10.55 4.36 18.54
CA LEU A 125 10.76 3.74 17.25
C LEU A 125 11.99 2.82 17.32
N ASP A 126 11.78 1.52 17.11
CA ASP A 126 12.83 0.51 17.07
C ASP A 126 13.15 0.10 15.63
N LEU A 127 14.44 0.10 15.32
CA LEU A 127 15.00 -0.55 14.14
C LEU A 127 15.70 -1.80 14.63
N VAL A 128 15.25 -2.95 14.21
CA VAL A 128 15.76 -4.25 14.69
C VAL A 128 16.28 -5.06 13.51
N SER A 129 17.47 -5.65 13.69
CA SER A 129 18.09 -6.58 12.74
C SER A 129 18.79 -7.69 13.50
N ASP A 130 18.76 -8.90 12.96
CA ASP A 130 19.41 -10.07 13.55
C ASP A 130 20.93 -9.94 13.62
N THR A 131 21.54 -9.20 12.71
CA THR A 131 23.00 -9.15 12.58
C THR A 131 23.55 -7.74 12.65
N GLU A 132 23.09 -6.83 11.80
CA GLU A 132 23.68 -5.50 11.63
C GLU A 132 22.65 -4.50 11.10
N ILE A 133 22.75 -3.26 11.56
CA ILE A 133 22.08 -2.10 10.97
C ILE A 133 23.16 -1.24 10.32
N GLU A 134 23.20 -1.22 8.99
CA GLU A 134 24.14 -0.40 8.22
C GLU A 134 23.47 0.92 7.81
N ILE A 135 24.10 2.05 8.17
CA ILE A 135 23.61 3.39 7.81
C ILE A 135 24.65 4.08 6.93
N ASN A 136 24.42 4.08 5.63
CA ASN A 136 25.28 4.71 4.63
C ASN A 136 24.74 6.08 4.24
N ALA A 137 25.33 7.14 4.75
CA ALA A 137 24.97 8.51 4.44
C ALA A 137 26.19 9.43 4.41
N THR A 138 26.11 10.53 3.66
CA THR A 138 27.14 11.58 3.68
C THR A 138 27.23 12.23 5.05
N THR A 139 26.10 12.36 5.76
CA THR A 139 26.01 12.89 7.12
C THR A 139 24.92 12.14 7.87
N ILE A 140 25.21 11.74 9.10
CA ILE A 140 24.22 11.24 10.05
C ILE A 140 24.12 12.31 11.15
N ASP A 141 22.98 13.01 11.21
CA ASP A 141 22.69 14.04 12.19
C ASP A 141 21.79 13.50 13.31
N ILE A 142 22.27 13.48 14.54
CA ILE A 142 21.53 12.99 15.70
C ILE A 142 21.40 14.15 16.70
N ASN A 143 20.20 14.73 16.79
CA ASN A 143 19.89 15.91 17.61
C ASN A 143 19.51 15.57 19.07
N GLY A 144 19.97 14.46 19.60
CA GLY A 144 19.70 14.00 20.94
C GLY A 144 20.91 13.38 21.61
N ALA A 145 20.77 12.94 22.85
CA ALA A 145 21.82 12.16 23.52
C ALA A 145 21.92 10.78 22.83
N VAL A 146 23.17 10.31 22.67
CA VAL A 146 23.43 8.97 22.12
C VAL A 146 23.95 8.10 23.27
N ALA A 147 23.24 7.02 23.59
CA ALA A 147 23.69 5.96 24.46
C ALA A 147 24.25 4.81 23.60
N MET A 148 25.48 4.41 23.89
CA MET A 148 26.17 3.31 23.20
C MET A 148 26.62 2.29 24.23
N ASP A 149 26.12 1.07 24.15
CA ASP A 149 26.54 -0.04 25.02
C ASP A 149 27.80 -0.75 24.51
N GLY A 150 28.22 -0.44 23.29
CA GLY A 150 29.39 -1.00 22.63
C GLY A 150 30.49 0.03 22.38
N ALA A 151 31.63 -0.42 21.85
CA ALA A 151 32.73 0.42 21.48
C ALA A 151 32.50 1.21 20.20
N ILE A 152 32.99 2.43 20.10
CA ILE A 152 33.13 3.17 18.86
C ILE A 152 34.43 2.68 18.19
N THR A 153 34.29 2.01 17.04
CA THR A 153 35.42 1.48 16.26
C THR A 153 35.47 2.13 14.87
N GLY A 154 36.69 2.30 14.35
CA GLY A 154 36.88 2.84 12.99
C GLY A 154 36.66 4.35 12.85
N ALA A 155 36.45 5.09 13.93
CA ALA A 155 36.37 6.55 13.86
C ALA A 155 37.75 7.15 13.53
N THR A 156 37.82 7.94 12.45
CA THR A 156 39.03 8.65 12.05
C THR A 156 39.28 9.85 12.97
N ASN A 157 38.24 10.59 13.31
CA ASN A 157 38.28 11.74 14.20
C ASN A 157 37.01 11.76 15.07
N ILE A 158 37.21 12.13 16.35
CA ILE A 158 36.13 12.47 17.27
C ILE A 158 36.37 13.89 17.73
N THR A 159 35.48 14.82 17.40
CA THR A 159 35.55 16.22 17.81
C THR A 159 34.48 16.47 18.87
N LEU A 160 34.90 16.90 20.05
CA LEU A 160 34.02 17.25 21.16
C LEU A 160 34.08 18.77 21.37
N SER A 161 32.92 19.43 21.48
CA SER A 161 32.86 20.86 21.84
C SER A 161 32.79 21.09 23.35
N GLY A 162 32.71 20.02 24.13
CA GLY A 162 32.63 20.01 25.57
C GLY A 162 33.69 19.12 26.21
N GLU A 163 33.49 18.76 27.45
CA GLU A 163 34.38 17.90 28.22
C GLU A 163 34.26 16.43 27.79
N LEU A 164 35.39 15.72 27.75
CA LEU A 164 35.45 14.28 27.72
C LEU A 164 35.58 13.76 29.16
N ASP A 165 34.48 13.23 29.72
CA ASP A 165 34.50 12.54 31.00
C ASP A 165 34.77 11.04 30.78
N ALA A 166 35.96 10.58 31.08
CA ALA A 166 36.37 9.18 30.94
C ALA A 166 36.99 8.67 32.24
N ALA A 167 36.52 7.52 32.70
CA ALA A 167 37.07 6.91 33.93
C ALA A 167 38.56 6.53 33.80
N THR A 168 38.98 6.13 32.59
CA THR A 168 40.42 5.85 32.26
C THR A 168 40.65 6.25 30.81
N GLY A 169 41.82 6.79 30.48
CA GLY A 169 42.28 7.03 29.12
C GLY A 169 43.55 6.23 28.84
N ASP A 170 43.57 5.47 27.74
CA ASP A 170 44.76 4.81 27.22
C ASP A 170 45.03 5.40 25.82
N PHE A 171 46.18 6.10 25.70
CA PHE A 171 46.56 6.76 24.47
C PHE A 171 47.82 6.08 23.94
N SER A 172 47.71 5.40 22.80
CA SER A 172 48.87 4.71 22.19
C SER A 172 49.78 5.62 21.35
N GLY A 173 49.46 6.92 21.24
CA GLY A 173 50.21 7.94 20.53
C GLY A 173 50.42 9.19 21.34
N ASP A 174 50.97 10.25 20.73
CA ASP A 174 51.21 11.54 21.38
C ASP A 174 49.87 12.19 21.78
N VAL A 175 49.81 12.71 22.99
CA VAL A 175 48.72 13.55 23.48
C VAL A 175 49.21 15.00 23.42
N ASP A 176 48.63 15.78 22.49
CA ASP A 176 48.88 17.22 22.43
C ASP A 176 47.80 17.95 23.23
N VAL A 177 48.23 18.69 24.25
CA VAL A 177 47.34 19.47 25.11
C VAL A 177 47.73 20.93 24.95
N ASP A 178 47.02 21.62 24.05
CA ASP A 178 47.13 23.08 23.94
C ASP A 178 46.39 23.75 25.09
N GLY A 179 47.12 24.45 25.96
CA GLY A 179 46.59 25.17 27.10
C GLY A 179 46.18 26.61 26.80
#